data_d444899f4aef551d7468d7e8f4526833
#
_entry.id   d444899f4aef551d7468d7e8f4526833
#
_cell.length_a   1.000
_cell.length_b   1.000
_cell.length_c   1.000
_cell.angle_alpha   90.00
_cell.angle_beta   90.00
_cell.angle_gamma   90.00
#
_symmetry.space_group_name_H-M   'P 1'
#
loop_
_entity.id
_entity.type
_entity.pdbx_description
1 polymer ?
#
loop_
_entity_poly.entity_id
_entity_poly.type
_entity_poly.pdbx_seq_one_letter_code
_entity_poly.pdbx_strand_id
1 'polypeptide(L)'
;YPLTKTFLPIPQLFLGFTFGLSLPISYAIVEQNISFDILLMYLACVCWITAYDSLYAMNDIEDDKKIFINSLPIFFGQNRYIAIQVFFGIFLTIMFFISFKNSLSILSIGIFFIIYQIYFQIKLSKSGQHFEAFQSNSHIGLVIATLIFLENHHDLLY
;
A
#
# COMPACT_ATOMS: atom_id res chain seq x y z
N TYR A 1 6.09 -12.82 10.78
CA TYR A 1 5.20 -12.85 9.63
C TYR A 1 5.04 -14.26 9.02
N PRO A 2 6.09 -15.07 8.78
CA PRO A 2 5.90 -16.41 8.20
C PRO A 2 4.92 -17.29 8.98
N LEU A 3 4.98 -17.26 10.31
CA LEU A 3 4.07 -18.05 11.16
C LEU A 3 2.62 -17.59 11.06
N THR A 4 2.35 -16.31 10.77
CA THR A 4 0.98 -15.83 10.67
C THR A 4 0.23 -16.39 9.47
N LYS A 5 0.94 -16.82 8.43
CA LYS A 5 0.37 -17.48 7.26
C LYS A 5 -0.30 -18.82 7.57
N THR A 6 0.00 -19.45 8.71
CA THR A 6 -0.57 -20.74 9.10
C THR A 6 -1.92 -20.62 9.80
N PHE A 7 -2.23 -19.47 10.43
CA PHE A 7 -3.46 -19.30 11.22
C PHE A 7 -4.28 -18.06 10.88
N LEU A 8 -3.67 -17.01 10.30
CA LEU A 8 -4.43 -15.83 9.89
C LEU A 8 -4.99 -16.00 8.47
N PRO A 9 -6.26 -15.67 8.23
CA PRO A 9 -6.86 -15.78 6.89
C PRO A 9 -6.25 -14.77 5.91
N ILE A 10 -5.82 -13.60 6.40
CA ILE A 10 -5.21 -12.52 5.60
C ILE A 10 -3.91 -12.08 6.28
N PRO A 11 -2.81 -12.86 6.16
CA PRO A 11 -1.54 -12.55 6.81
C PRO A 11 -0.89 -11.25 6.27
N GLN A 12 -1.24 -10.81 5.06
CA GLN A 12 -0.80 -9.55 4.46
C GLN A 12 -1.18 -8.32 5.31
N LEU A 13 -2.33 -8.38 6.01
CA LEU A 13 -2.71 -7.34 6.96
C LEU A 13 -1.71 -7.23 8.11
N PHE A 14 -1.29 -8.37 8.65
CA PHE A 14 -0.28 -8.38 9.72
C PHE A 14 1.05 -7.81 9.24
N LEU A 15 1.46 -8.14 8.02
CA LEU A 15 2.63 -7.53 7.39
C LEU A 15 2.45 -6.00 7.29
N GLY A 16 1.30 -5.55 6.79
CA GLY A 16 0.97 -4.13 6.69
C GLY A 16 1.07 -3.41 8.03
N PHE A 17 0.50 -3.97 9.09
CA PHE A 17 0.59 -3.41 10.43
C PHE A 17 2.03 -3.32 10.93
N THR A 18 2.83 -4.37 10.77
CA THR A 18 4.20 -4.39 11.29
C THR A 18 5.13 -3.46 10.53
N PHE A 19 5.11 -3.48 9.21
CA PHE A 19 5.97 -2.61 8.39
C PHE A 19 5.52 -1.15 8.42
N GLY A 20 4.20 -0.90 8.41
CA GLY A 20 3.63 0.43 8.49
C GLY A 20 3.95 1.16 9.80
N LEU A 21 4.27 0.44 10.91
CA LEU A 21 4.65 1.04 12.19
C LEU A 21 5.87 1.96 12.10
N SER A 22 6.73 1.77 11.12
CA SER A 22 7.87 2.66 10.89
C SER A 22 7.46 4.12 10.76
N LEU A 23 6.28 4.39 10.19
CA LEU A 23 5.78 5.73 9.93
C LEU A 23 5.37 6.47 11.24
N PRO A 24 4.45 5.97 12.09
CA PRO A 24 4.13 6.64 13.35
C PRO A 24 5.30 6.66 14.34
N ILE A 25 6.19 5.66 14.32
CA ILE A 25 7.38 5.66 15.16
C ILE A 25 8.33 6.80 14.76
N SER A 26 8.64 6.94 13.47
CA SER A 26 9.51 8.02 12.98
C SER A 26 8.92 9.39 13.28
N TYR A 27 7.62 9.55 13.09
CA TYR A 27 6.92 10.79 13.39
C TYR A 27 6.98 11.13 14.90
N ALA A 28 6.71 10.15 15.77
CA ALA A 28 6.75 10.34 17.22
C ALA A 28 8.15 10.71 17.75
N ILE A 29 9.21 10.25 17.10
CA ILE A 29 10.59 10.62 17.45
C ILE A 29 10.86 12.10 17.17
N VAL A 30 10.34 12.65 16.08
CA VAL A 30 10.58 14.03 15.65
C VAL A 30 9.63 14.99 16.39
N GLU A 31 8.33 14.71 16.38
CA GLU A 31 7.29 15.61 16.86
C GLU A 31 6.93 15.41 18.34
N GLN A 32 7.47 14.36 18.97
CA GLN A 32 7.17 13.97 20.37
C GLN A 32 5.66 13.85 20.67
N ASN A 33 4.87 13.62 19.64
CA ASN A 33 3.42 13.52 19.67
C ASN A 33 2.95 12.58 18.55
N ILE A 34 1.68 12.13 18.61
CA ILE A 34 1.02 11.35 17.56
C ILE A 34 -0.23 12.11 17.13
N SER A 35 -0.21 12.64 15.92
CA SER A 35 -1.38 13.33 15.36
C SER A 35 -2.37 12.34 14.74
N PHE A 36 -3.62 12.78 14.57
CA PHE A 36 -4.63 11.98 13.90
C PHE A 36 -4.26 11.71 12.43
N ASP A 37 -3.62 12.67 11.78
CA ASP A 37 -3.19 12.54 10.38
C ASP A 37 -2.15 11.44 10.21
N ILE A 38 -1.20 11.30 11.15
CA ILE A 38 -0.21 10.23 11.09
C ILE A 38 -0.85 8.84 11.30
N LEU A 39 -1.90 8.75 12.12
CA LEU A 39 -2.65 7.51 12.28
C LEU A 39 -3.43 7.14 11.00
N LEU A 40 -3.99 8.12 10.32
CA LEU A 40 -4.61 7.91 9.00
C LEU A 40 -3.58 7.50 7.96
N MET A 41 -2.41 8.14 7.92
CA MET A 41 -1.31 7.75 7.02
C MET A 41 -0.81 6.35 7.32
N TYR A 42 -0.74 5.96 8.59
CA TYR A 42 -0.42 4.59 8.98
C TYR A 42 -1.44 3.60 8.43
N LEU A 43 -2.73 3.88 8.57
CA LEU A 43 -3.78 3.04 8.00
C LEU A 43 -3.68 2.95 6.48
N ALA A 44 -3.41 4.05 5.80
CA ALA A 44 -3.17 4.08 4.36
C ALA A 44 -1.99 3.18 3.97
N CYS A 45 -0.88 3.27 4.72
CA CYS A 45 0.30 2.44 4.52
C CYS A 45 0.00 0.94 4.72
N VAL A 46 -0.76 0.58 5.77
CA VAL A 46 -1.23 -0.80 6.00
C VAL A 46 -2.02 -1.32 4.80
N CYS A 47 -2.96 -0.54 4.29
CA CYS A 47 -3.77 -0.93 3.14
C CYS A 47 -2.92 -1.07 1.87
N TRP A 48 -2.00 -0.15 1.62
CA TRP A 48 -1.09 -0.20 0.49
C TRP A 48 -0.20 -1.44 0.52
N ILE A 49 0.44 -1.73 1.68
CA ILE A 49 1.28 -2.91 1.86
C ILE A 49 0.46 -4.20 1.67
N THR A 50 -0.73 -4.27 2.26
CA THR A 50 -1.63 -5.42 2.10
C THR A 50 -1.97 -5.67 0.64
N ALA A 51 -2.24 -4.62 -0.13
CA ALA A 51 -2.61 -4.73 -1.53
C ALA A 51 -1.44 -5.23 -2.39
N TYR A 52 -0.25 -4.61 -2.30
CA TYR A 52 0.86 -5.00 -3.17
C TYR A 52 1.47 -6.36 -2.78
N ASP A 53 1.52 -6.70 -1.48
CA ASP A 53 1.98 -8.03 -1.05
C ASP A 53 1.00 -9.13 -1.48
N SER A 54 -0.29 -8.79 -1.59
CA SER A 54 -1.28 -9.70 -2.15
C SER A 54 -1.06 -9.97 -3.65
N LEU A 55 -0.53 -8.98 -4.42
CA LEU A 55 -0.13 -9.22 -5.80
C LEU A 55 1.06 -10.20 -5.88
N TYR A 56 2.03 -10.09 -4.96
CA TYR A 56 3.10 -11.05 -4.84
C TYR A 56 2.58 -12.46 -4.52
N ALA A 57 1.68 -12.57 -3.53
CA ALA A 57 1.11 -13.84 -3.12
C ALA A 57 0.30 -14.56 -4.23
N MET A 58 -0.04 -13.86 -5.31
CA MET A 58 -0.68 -14.48 -6.48
C MET A 58 0.25 -15.48 -7.20
N ASN A 59 1.58 -15.32 -7.10
CA ASN A 59 2.54 -16.26 -7.69
C ASN A 59 2.48 -17.63 -7.01
N ASP A 60 2.21 -17.64 -5.71
CA ASP A 60 2.43 -18.82 -4.86
C ASP A 60 1.13 -19.58 -4.54
N ILE A 61 -0.03 -19.15 -5.10
CA ILE A 61 -1.36 -19.70 -4.75
C ILE A 61 -1.42 -21.23 -4.82
N GLU A 62 -0.87 -21.83 -5.90
CA GLU A 62 -0.95 -23.26 -6.12
C GLU A 62 -0.07 -24.03 -5.13
N ASP A 63 1.08 -23.49 -4.75
CA ASP A 63 1.99 -24.11 -3.79
C ASP A 63 1.54 -23.87 -2.35
N ASP A 64 1.07 -22.66 -2.03
CA ASP A 64 0.53 -22.29 -0.72
C ASP A 64 -0.67 -23.19 -0.34
N LYS A 65 -1.55 -23.49 -1.30
CA LYS A 65 -2.69 -24.41 -1.08
C LYS A 65 -2.24 -25.83 -0.72
N LYS A 66 -1.16 -26.33 -1.34
CA LYS A 66 -0.65 -27.70 -1.06
C LYS A 66 -0.14 -27.85 0.36
N ILE A 67 0.39 -26.78 0.95
CA ILE A 67 0.98 -26.76 2.28
C ILE A 67 0.10 -26.03 3.32
N PHE A 68 -1.17 -25.79 2.97
CA PHE A 68 -2.18 -25.16 3.85
C PHE A 68 -1.77 -23.79 4.40
N ILE A 69 -1.10 -22.98 3.57
CA ILE A 69 -0.75 -21.60 3.88
C ILE A 69 -1.82 -20.66 3.38
N ASN A 70 -2.18 -19.69 4.22
CA ASN A 70 -3.19 -18.68 3.92
C ASN A 70 -2.60 -17.46 3.23
N SER A 71 -3.41 -16.83 2.39
CA SER A 71 -3.13 -15.52 1.81
C SER A 71 -4.44 -14.84 1.41
N LEU A 72 -4.44 -13.50 1.27
CA LEU A 72 -5.60 -12.75 0.82
C LEU A 72 -6.15 -13.29 -0.51
N PRO A 73 -5.32 -13.58 -1.55
CA PRO A 73 -5.80 -14.17 -2.79
C PRO A 73 -6.46 -15.53 -2.62
N ILE A 74 -6.00 -16.38 -1.70
CA ILE A 74 -6.59 -17.68 -1.38
C ILE A 74 -7.91 -17.47 -0.67
N PHE A 75 -7.95 -16.60 0.34
CA PHE A 75 -9.14 -16.33 1.14
C PHE A 75 -10.30 -15.79 0.31
N PHE A 76 -10.05 -14.82 -0.59
CA PHE A 76 -11.07 -14.22 -1.43
C PHE A 76 -11.35 -15.00 -2.73
N GLY A 77 -10.53 -15.97 -3.09
CA GLY A 77 -10.75 -16.84 -4.25
C GLY A 77 -11.00 -16.06 -5.55
N GLN A 78 -12.20 -16.18 -6.12
CA GLN A 78 -12.55 -15.47 -7.36
C GLN A 78 -12.62 -13.95 -7.19
N ASN A 79 -12.89 -13.45 -5.98
CA ASN A 79 -13.00 -12.03 -5.69
C ASN A 79 -11.67 -11.38 -5.28
N ARG A 80 -10.55 -12.10 -5.40
CA ARG A 80 -9.21 -11.62 -4.97
C ARG A 80 -8.80 -10.27 -5.54
N TYR A 81 -9.07 -10.02 -6.82
CA TYR A 81 -8.76 -8.71 -7.43
C TYR A 81 -9.64 -7.59 -6.91
N ILE A 82 -10.91 -7.88 -6.59
CA ILE A 82 -11.81 -6.90 -5.97
C ILE A 82 -11.28 -6.55 -4.58
N ALA A 83 -10.89 -7.54 -3.78
CA ALA A 83 -10.32 -7.31 -2.46
C ALA A 83 -9.04 -6.46 -2.52
N ILE A 84 -8.11 -6.78 -3.42
CA ILE A 84 -6.88 -6.01 -3.65
C ILE A 84 -7.22 -4.55 -4.03
N GLN A 85 -8.18 -4.36 -4.95
CA GLN A 85 -8.62 -3.02 -5.36
C GLN A 85 -9.29 -2.24 -4.24
N VAL A 86 -10.02 -2.90 -3.33
CA VAL A 86 -10.59 -2.25 -2.14
C VAL A 86 -9.48 -1.70 -1.25
N PHE A 87 -8.42 -2.47 -0.98
CA PHE A 87 -7.29 -1.98 -0.18
C PHE A 87 -6.57 -0.81 -0.85
N PHE A 88 -6.31 -0.87 -2.15
CA PHE A 88 -5.77 0.29 -2.90
C PHE A 88 -6.74 1.49 -2.88
N GLY A 89 -8.03 1.25 -2.96
CA GLY A 89 -9.06 2.30 -2.89
C GLY A 89 -9.06 3.02 -1.54
N ILE A 90 -8.97 2.27 -0.43
CA ILE A 90 -8.87 2.86 0.93
C ILE A 90 -7.59 3.69 1.04
N PHE A 91 -6.44 3.16 0.58
CA PHE A 91 -5.18 3.89 0.53
C PHE A 91 -5.31 5.22 -0.22
N LEU A 92 -5.83 5.20 -1.45
CA LEU A 92 -6.01 6.40 -2.27
C LEU A 92 -6.97 7.41 -1.63
N THR A 93 -8.06 6.93 -1.04
CA THR A 93 -9.06 7.79 -0.37
C THR A 93 -8.43 8.54 0.81
N ILE A 94 -7.65 7.85 1.64
CA ILE A 94 -6.97 8.48 2.77
C ILE A 94 -5.91 9.46 2.29
N MET A 95 -5.10 9.10 1.30
CA MET A 95 -4.08 9.98 0.72
C MET A 95 -4.71 11.27 0.14
N PHE A 96 -5.81 11.12 -0.58
CA PHE A 96 -6.55 12.27 -1.11
C PHE A 96 -7.12 13.15 0.01
N PHE A 97 -7.72 12.55 1.05
CA PHE A 97 -8.25 13.28 2.19
C PHE A 97 -7.17 14.10 2.91
N ILE A 98 -6.02 13.49 3.20
CA ILE A 98 -4.89 14.17 3.86
C ILE A 98 -4.34 15.29 2.98
N SER A 99 -4.17 15.02 1.69
CA SER A 99 -3.69 16.00 0.73
C SER A 99 -4.62 17.22 0.65
N PHE A 100 -5.93 16.98 0.54
CA PHE A 100 -6.93 18.05 0.49
C PHE A 100 -7.00 18.84 1.79
N LYS A 101 -7.05 18.16 2.94
CA LYS A 101 -7.11 18.79 4.27
C LYS A 101 -5.92 19.71 4.55
N ASN A 102 -4.72 19.32 4.13
CA ASN A 102 -3.48 20.05 4.39
C ASN A 102 -3.04 20.92 3.19
N SER A 103 -3.91 21.10 2.19
CA SER A 103 -3.67 21.91 0.98
C SER A 103 -2.39 21.52 0.21
N LEU A 104 -2.06 20.22 0.21
CA LEU A 104 -0.88 19.67 -0.46
C LEU A 104 -1.15 19.50 -1.97
N SER A 105 -0.92 20.56 -2.74
CA SER A 105 -1.30 20.62 -4.16
C SER A 105 -0.50 19.67 -5.05
N ILE A 106 0.81 19.56 -4.81
CA ILE A 106 1.69 18.69 -5.59
C ILE A 106 1.32 17.22 -5.34
N LEU A 107 1.07 16.86 -4.08
CA LEU A 107 0.62 15.51 -3.71
C LEU A 107 -0.74 15.20 -4.34
N SER A 108 -1.68 16.15 -4.35
CA SER A 108 -3.00 15.98 -4.99
C SER A 108 -2.89 15.64 -6.47
N ILE A 109 -2.02 16.33 -7.20
CA ILE A 109 -1.76 16.05 -8.61
C ILE A 109 -1.11 14.68 -8.78
N GLY A 110 -0.14 14.36 -7.92
CA GLY A 110 0.57 13.08 -7.98
C GLY A 110 -0.32 11.85 -7.73
N ILE A 111 -1.42 11.99 -7.02
CA ILE A 111 -2.39 10.90 -6.81
C ILE A 111 -2.93 10.35 -8.15
N PHE A 112 -3.12 11.19 -9.16
CA PHE A 112 -3.53 10.71 -10.49
C PHE A 112 -2.49 9.77 -11.11
N PHE A 113 -1.21 10.06 -10.92
CA PHE A 113 -0.14 9.16 -11.38
C PHE A 113 -0.15 7.85 -10.59
N ILE A 114 -0.38 7.89 -9.27
CA ILE A 114 -0.47 6.69 -8.42
C ILE A 114 -1.67 5.82 -8.86
N ILE A 115 -2.82 6.42 -9.17
CA ILE A 115 -3.98 5.70 -9.72
C ILE A 115 -3.63 4.98 -11.01
N TYR A 116 -2.92 5.66 -11.93
CA TYR A 116 -2.48 5.04 -13.18
C TYR A 116 -1.54 3.85 -12.92
N GLN A 117 -0.58 3.98 -12.00
CA GLN A 117 0.33 2.91 -11.63
C GLN A 117 -0.40 1.71 -11.01
N ILE A 118 -1.38 1.93 -10.13
CA ILE A 118 -2.20 0.86 -9.55
C ILE A 118 -3.00 0.14 -10.65
N TYR A 119 -3.59 0.88 -11.57
CA TYR A 119 -4.27 0.29 -12.73
C TYR A 119 -3.32 -0.59 -13.54
N PHE A 120 -2.11 -0.11 -13.81
CA PHE A 120 -1.09 -0.85 -14.52
C PHE A 120 -0.68 -2.14 -13.79
N GLN A 121 -0.46 -2.08 -12.46
CA GLN A 121 -0.17 -3.25 -11.62
C GLN A 121 -1.27 -4.31 -11.71
N ILE A 122 -2.53 -3.90 -11.57
CA ILE A 122 -3.67 -4.83 -11.67
C ILE A 122 -3.73 -5.46 -13.06
N LYS A 123 -3.47 -4.69 -14.12
CA LYS A 123 -3.44 -5.19 -15.50
C LYS A 123 -2.32 -6.21 -15.70
N LEU A 124 -1.11 -5.95 -15.22
CA LEU A 124 0.02 -6.87 -15.26
C LEU A 124 -0.32 -8.18 -14.52
N SER A 125 -0.83 -8.07 -13.30
CA SER A 125 -1.18 -9.23 -12.51
C SER A 125 -2.27 -10.08 -13.19
N LYS A 126 -3.29 -9.45 -13.81
CA LYS A 126 -4.33 -10.17 -14.57
C LYS A 126 -3.80 -10.87 -15.82
N SER A 127 -2.67 -10.45 -16.38
CA SER A 127 -1.98 -11.13 -17.48
C SER A 127 -1.03 -12.24 -17.02
N GLY A 128 -1.00 -12.56 -15.72
CA GLY A 128 -0.14 -13.58 -15.14
C GLY A 128 1.25 -13.08 -14.70
N GLN A 129 1.55 -11.81 -14.89
CA GLN A 129 2.83 -11.18 -14.52
C GLN A 129 2.74 -10.62 -13.09
N HIS A 130 2.53 -11.50 -12.11
CA HIS A 130 2.29 -11.09 -10.72
C HIS A 130 3.54 -10.51 -10.06
N PHE A 131 4.71 -11.08 -10.36
CA PHE A 131 5.97 -10.62 -9.81
C PHE A 131 6.36 -9.23 -10.34
N GLU A 132 6.19 -8.99 -11.61
CA GLU A 132 6.41 -7.69 -12.25
C GLU A 132 5.43 -6.64 -11.70
N ALA A 133 4.18 -7.03 -11.49
CA ALA A 133 3.18 -6.17 -10.85
C ALA A 133 3.63 -5.77 -9.43
N PHE A 134 4.13 -6.71 -8.63
CA PHE A 134 4.69 -6.43 -7.31
C PHE A 134 5.92 -5.52 -7.39
N GLN A 135 6.89 -5.83 -8.26
CA GLN A 135 8.11 -5.02 -8.41
C GLN A 135 7.83 -3.58 -8.82
N SER A 136 6.84 -3.36 -9.69
CA SER A 136 6.46 -2.02 -10.15
C SER A 136 5.92 -1.13 -9.02
N ASN A 137 5.61 -1.72 -7.87
CA ASN A 137 5.21 -0.99 -6.66
C ASN A 137 6.29 -0.05 -6.12
N SER A 138 7.57 -0.35 -6.39
CA SER A 138 8.68 0.53 -6.02
C SER A 138 8.55 1.94 -6.63
N HIS A 139 7.94 2.05 -7.81
CA HIS A 139 7.67 3.35 -8.45
C HIS A 139 6.68 4.18 -7.65
N ILE A 140 5.64 3.56 -7.06
CA ILE A 140 4.67 4.28 -6.20
C ILE A 140 5.37 4.86 -4.98
N GLY A 141 6.21 4.07 -4.31
CA GLY A 141 6.98 4.54 -3.15
C GLY A 141 7.91 5.70 -3.49
N LEU A 142 8.64 5.59 -4.61
CA LEU A 142 9.52 6.65 -5.09
C LEU A 142 8.75 7.94 -5.41
N VAL A 143 7.62 7.82 -6.09
CA VAL A 143 6.76 8.96 -6.45
C VAL A 143 6.24 9.64 -5.19
N ILE A 144 5.69 8.90 -4.22
CA ILE A 144 5.21 9.47 -2.96
C ILE A 144 6.32 10.23 -2.23
N ALA A 145 7.50 9.61 -2.09
CA ALA A 145 8.64 10.25 -1.45
C ALA A 145 9.05 11.55 -2.16
N THR A 146 9.10 11.52 -3.49
CA THR A 146 9.45 12.71 -4.30
C THR A 146 8.40 13.81 -4.16
N LEU A 147 7.10 13.46 -4.19
CA LEU A 147 6.02 14.44 -4.06
C LEU A 147 6.02 15.10 -2.69
N ILE A 148 6.21 14.35 -1.61
CA ILE A 148 6.32 14.89 -0.24
C ILE A 148 7.55 15.80 -0.13
N PHE A 149 8.68 15.38 -0.72
CA PHE A 149 9.89 16.22 -0.74
C PHE A 149 9.65 17.55 -1.46
N LEU A 150 9.06 17.53 -2.65
CA LEU A 150 8.75 18.72 -3.42
C LEU A 150 7.73 19.62 -2.71
N GLU A 151 6.72 19.08 -2.07
CA GLU A 151 5.73 19.84 -1.30
C GLU A 151 6.38 20.62 -0.15
N ASN A 152 7.29 19.97 0.59
CA ASN A 152 7.98 20.59 1.72
C ASN A 152 9.05 21.61 1.31
N HIS A 153 9.50 21.57 0.04
CA HIS A 153 10.55 22.45 -0.46
C HIS A 153 10.03 23.40 -1.56
N HIS A 154 8.72 23.49 -1.73
CA HIS A 154 8.10 24.37 -2.73
C HIS A 154 8.54 25.83 -2.58
N ASP A 155 8.66 26.30 -1.34
CA ASP A 155 9.09 27.68 -1.03
C ASP A 155 10.58 27.96 -1.32
N LEU A 156 11.38 26.91 -1.59
CA LEU A 156 12.79 27.06 -1.97
C LEU A 156 12.99 27.20 -3.49
N LEU A 157 11.93 26.98 -4.28
CA LEU A 157 11.97 27.02 -5.74
C LEU A 157 11.49 28.36 -6.30
N TYR A 158 11.06 29.30 -5.46
CA TYR A 158 10.64 30.67 -5.75
C TYR A 158 11.32 31.65 -4.80
#